data_49a9775aee94607a5b6e25bef7b3413e
#
_entry.id   49a9775aee94607a5b6e25bef7b3413e
#
_cell.length_a   1.000
_cell.length_b   1.000
_cell.length_c   1.000
_cell.angle_alpha   90.00
_cell.angle_beta   90.00
_cell.angle_gamma   90.00
#
_symmetry.space_group_name_H-M   'P 1'
#
loop_
_entity.id
_entity.type
_entity.pdbx_description
1 polymer ?
#
loop_
_entity_poly.entity_id
_entity_poly.type
_entity_poly.pdbx_seq_one_letter_code
_entity_poly.pdbx_strand_id
1 'polypeptide(L)'
;KVRRVNAVLQHKDYPWMLANLDREVAGSSEVQILECKTAGINGAKLWRDGVPEYVQLQVMHQLAVTGRAAADVAVLVGGNELRIFRLQRDEALIERLIALEAEFWRYVEDDTPPPADASDSAERALRNLYPDDDRQVLDLSDQPELVDAFEQLQAARSILDDTKQQEAQLKHQLQQAMGTASEALFPDGRITWKKSTDTRTVD
;
A
#
# COMPACT_ATOMS: atom_id res chain seq x y z
N LYS A 1 -31.57 9.94 6.25
CA LYS A 1 -31.63 10.22 4.80
C LYS A 1 -30.22 10.43 4.26
N VAL A 2 -29.89 9.83 3.11
CA VAL A 2 -28.60 9.97 2.45
C VAL A 2 -28.74 10.96 1.30
N ARG A 3 -27.78 11.87 1.16
CA ARG A 3 -27.73 12.86 0.08
C ARG A 3 -26.34 12.94 -0.55
N ARG A 4 -26.29 13.34 -1.81
CA ARG A 4 -25.04 13.57 -2.54
C ARG A 4 -24.43 14.91 -2.11
N VAL A 5 -23.10 14.98 -2.02
CA VAL A 5 -22.34 16.21 -1.81
C VAL A 5 -21.61 16.52 -3.12
N ASN A 6 -22.03 17.61 -3.78
CA ASN A 6 -21.44 18.04 -5.05
C ASN A 6 -20.46 19.21 -4.81
N ALA A 7 -19.53 19.02 -3.88
CA ALA A 7 -18.54 20.04 -3.52
C ALA A 7 -17.25 19.38 -3.07
N VAL A 8 -16.13 20.03 -3.32
CA VAL A 8 -14.88 19.79 -2.64
C VAL A 8 -14.93 20.55 -1.32
N LEU A 9 -14.76 19.85 -0.21
CA LEU A 9 -14.75 20.46 1.12
C LEU A 9 -13.30 20.78 1.51
N GLN A 10 -13.10 21.90 2.21
CA GLN A 10 -11.79 22.36 2.63
C GLN A 10 -11.75 22.47 4.16
N HIS A 11 -10.63 22.06 4.74
CA HIS A 11 -10.41 22.22 6.18
C HIS A 11 -10.31 23.70 6.54
N LYS A 12 -10.91 24.09 7.66
CA LYS A 12 -10.99 25.50 8.08
C LYS A 12 -9.63 26.14 8.41
N ASP A 13 -8.70 25.33 8.98
CA ASP A 13 -7.41 25.81 9.46
C ASP A 13 -6.24 25.37 8.55
N TYR A 14 -6.43 24.34 7.71
CA TYR A 14 -5.43 23.80 6.79
C TYR A 14 -5.97 23.85 5.35
N PRO A 15 -5.81 24.98 4.62
CA PRO A 15 -6.40 25.17 3.30
C PRO A 15 -5.98 24.16 2.23
N TRP A 16 -4.86 23.50 2.41
CA TRP A 16 -4.36 22.45 1.53
C TRP A 16 -5.08 21.10 1.74
N MET A 17 -5.74 20.90 2.88
CA MET A 17 -6.53 19.70 3.14
C MET A 17 -7.90 19.80 2.48
N LEU A 18 -8.14 18.95 1.50
CA LEU A 18 -9.38 18.89 0.73
C LEU A 18 -10.01 17.50 0.80
N ALA A 19 -11.33 17.42 0.85
CA ALA A 19 -12.04 16.14 0.83
C ALA A 19 -13.27 16.17 -0.08
N ASN A 20 -13.49 15.07 -0.78
CA ASN A 20 -14.75 14.73 -1.42
C ASN A 20 -15.47 13.66 -0.59
N LEU A 21 -16.78 13.79 -0.45
CA LEU A 21 -17.61 12.80 0.22
C LEU A 21 -18.50 12.09 -0.79
N ASP A 22 -18.56 10.78 -0.75
CA ASP A 22 -19.48 10.03 -1.59
C ASP A 22 -20.92 10.39 -1.25
N ARG A 23 -21.25 10.38 0.04
CA ARG A 23 -22.59 10.74 0.55
C ARG A 23 -22.50 11.36 1.93
N GLU A 24 -23.50 12.19 2.23
CA GLU A 24 -23.76 12.71 3.56
C GLU A 24 -25.02 12.06 4.15
N VAL A 25 -24.95 11.69 5.42
CA VAL A 25 -26.10 11.19 6.19
C VAL A 25 -26.77 12.36 6.90
N ALA A 26 -27.92 12.78 6.39
CA ALA A 26 -28.65 13.91 6.91
C ALA A 26 -29.60 13.50 8.04
N GLY A 27 -29.61 14.30 9.13
CA GLY A 27 -30.50 14.11 10.27
C GLY A 27 -30.08 13.02 11.24
N SER A 28 -28.81 12.57 11.18
CA SER A 28 -28.21 11.66 12.17
C SER A 28 -27.22 12.43 13.06
N SER A 29 -27.31 12.23 14.36
CA SER A 29 -26.31 12.72 15.32
C SER A 29 -25.16 11.75 15.51
N GLU A 30 -25.34 10.47 15.13
CA GLU A 30 -24.37 9.40 15.35
C GLU A 30 -23.34 9.28 14.22
N VAL A 31 -23.78 9.50 12.97
CA VAL A 31 -22.95 9.34 11.78
C VAL A 31 -23.35 10.36 10.72
N GLN A 32 -22.39 11.00 10.08
CA GLN A 32 -22.65 12.08 9.13
C GLN A 32 -22.07 11.84 7.74
N ILE A 33 -21.15 10.88 7.59
CA ILE A 33 -20.51 10.53 6.31
C ILE A 33 -20.87 9.08 5.95
N LEU A 34 -21.09 8.80 4.66
CA LEU A 34 -21.14 7.47 4.12
C LEU A 34 -20.15 7.38 2.97
N GLU A 35 -19.09 6.59 3.18
CA GLU A 35 -18.10 6.21 2.17
C GLU A 35 -18.50 4.89 1.52
N CYS A 36 -18.44 4.82 0.19
CA CYS A 36 -18.86 3.66 -0.59
C CYS A 36 -17.66 2.99 -1.25
N LYS A 37 -17.49 1.70 -1.01
CA LYS A 37 -16.40 0.89 -1.58
C LYS A 37 -16.91 -0.33 -2.30
N THR A 38 -16.12 -0.81 -3.26
CA THR A 38 -16.32 -2.12 -3.89
C THR A 38 -15.05 -2.94 -3.72
N ALA A 39 -15.20 -4.23 -3.45
CA ALA A 39 -14.09 -5.16 -3.33
C ALA A 39 -14.38 -6.40 -4.20
N GLY A 40 -13.51 -6.67 -5.17
CA GLY A 40 -13.58 -7.92 -5.94
C GLY A 40 -13.22 -9.13 -5.08
N ILE A 41 -13.33 -10.33 -5.64
CA ILE A 41 -13.08 -11.60 -4.94
C ILE A 41 -11.68 -11.64 -4.32
N ASN A 42 -10.66 -11.16 -5.04
CA ASN A 42 -9.29 -11.12 -4.55
C ASN A 42 -9.08 -10.09 -3.42
N GLY A 43 -9.81 -8.99 -3.43
CA GLY A 43 -9.77 -7.94 -2.41
C GLY A 43 -10.60 -8.26 -1.16
N ALA A 44 -11.53 -9.21 -1.25
CA ALA A 44 -12.44 -9.57 -0.16
C ALA A 44 -11.74 -9.95 1.15
N LYS A 45 -10.55 -10.55 1.05
CA LYS A 45 -9.74 -10.93 2.22
C LYS A 45 -9.30 -9.74 3.07
N LEU A 46 -9.13 -8.55 2.47
CA LEU A 46 -8.75 -7.33 3.20
C LEU A 46 -9.87 -6.79 4.10
N TRP A 47 -11.11 -7.21 3.83
CA TRP A 47 -12.31 -6.78 4.56
C TRP A 47 -12.80 -7.82 5.55
N ARG A 48 -12.03 -8.90 5.79
CA ARG A 48 -12.44 -10.00 6.68
C ARG A 48 -12.55 -9.51 8.13
N ASP A 49 -11.54 -8.78 8.56
CA ASP A 49 -11.36 -8.38 9.95
C ASP A 49 -11.77 -6.91 10.23
N GLY A 50 -12.38 -6.25 9.21
CA GLY A 50 -12.84 -4.88 9.34
C GLY A 50 -12.51 -4.02 8.11
N VAL A 51 -12.45 -2.71 8.33
CA VAL A 51 -12.08 -1.74 7.28
C VAL A 51 -10.56 -1.77 7.09
N PRO A 52 -10.04 -1.93 5.86
CA PRO A 52 -8.61 -1.86 5.59
C PRO A 52 -7.99 -0.52 6.01
N GLU A 53 -6.75 -0.55 6.48
CA GLU A 53 -6.06 0.62 7.05
C GLU A 53 -6.07 1.84 6.11
N TYR A 54 -5.78 1.64 4.83
CA TYR A 54 -5.78 2.74 3.84
C TYR A 54 -7.16 3.42 3.68
N VAL A 55 -8.26 2.66 3.89
CA VAL A 55 -9.61 3.23 3.90
C VAL A 55 -9.90 3.94 5.21
N GLN A 56 -9.40 3.39 6.34
CA GLN A 56 -9.51 4.06 7.63
C GLN A 56 -8.82 5.43 7.61
N LEU A 57 -7.60 5.52 7.06
CA LEU A 57 -6.87 6.77 6.92
C LEU A 57 -7.61 7.77 6.01
N GLN A 58 -8.15 7.31 4.88
CA GLN A 58 -9.00 8.16 4.02
C GLN A 58 -10.19 8.74 4.78
N VAL A 59 -10.89 7.91 5.55
CA VAL A 59 -12.06 8.34 6.33
C VAL A 59 -11.66 9.29 7.46
N MET A 60 -10.52 9.05 8.14
CA MET A 60 -10.01 9.97 9.17
C MET A 60 -9.66 11.34 8.57
N HIS A 61 -9.06 11.38 7.38
CA HIS A 61 -8.87 12.63 6.64
C HIS A 61 -10.20 13.35 6.34
N GLN A 62 -11.22 12.62 5.85
CA GLN A 62 -12.55 13.20 5.60
C GLN A 62 -13.19 13.74 6.89
N LEU A 63 -13.05 13.02 8.02
CA LEU A 63 -13.51 13.46 9.33
C LEU A 63 -12.73 14.69 9.82
N ALA A 64 -11.41 14.74 9.58
CA ALA A 64 -10.58 15.91 9.89
C ALA A 64 -11.07 17.15 9.14
N VAL A 65 -11.18 17.07 7.82
CA VAL A 65 -11.59 18.17 6.94
C VAL A 65 -12.98 18.70 7.30
N THR A 66 -13.91 17.81 7.65
CA THR A 66 -15.32 18.17 7.87
C THR A 66 -15.67 18.49 9.33
N GLY A 67 -14.80 18.15 10.29
CA GLY A 67 -15.09 18.28 11.72
C GLY A 67 -16.20 17.32 12.21
N ARG A 68 -16.54 16.28 11.44
CA ARG A 68 -17.64 15.35 11.76
C ARG A 68 -17.19 14.24 12.71
N ALA A 69 -18.16 13.65 13.42
CA ALA A 69 -17.89 12.71 14.51
C ALA A 69 -17.69 11.27 14.04
N ALA A 70 -18.37 10.85 12.97
CA ALA A 70 -18.30 9.46 12.50
C ALA A 70 -18.64 9.32 11.01
N ALA A 71 -18.17 8.22 10.45
CA ALA A 71 -18.50 7.78 9.09
C ALA A 71 -18.88 6.29 9.08
N ASP A 72 -19.85 5.93 8.24
CA ASP A 72 -20.12 4.56 7.85
C ASP A 72 -19.39 4.25 6.54
N VAL A 73 -18.68 3.15 6.50
CA VAL A 73 -18.05 2.61 5.28
C VAL A 73 -18.89 1.44 4.79
N ALA A 74 -19.54 1.61 3.66
CA ALA A 74 -20.32 0.58 3.00
C ALA A 74 -19.49 -0.06 1.88
N VAL A 75 -19.16 -1.35 2.00
CA VAL A 75 -18.43 -2.09 0.97
C VAL A 75 -19.29 -3.18 0.34
N LEU A 76 -19.36 -3.21 -1.00
CA LEU A 76 -19.95 -4.30 -1.76
C LEU A 76 -18.84 -5.29 -2.14
N VAL A 77 -18.84 -6.45 -1.48
CA VAL A 77 -17.84 -7.51 -1.67
C VAL A 77 -18.34 -8.51 -2.71
N GLY A 78 -17.51 -8.84 -3.69
CA GLY A 78 -17.81 -9.80 -4.74
C GLY A 78 -19.05 -9.46 -5.59
N GLY A 79 -19.55 -8.23 -5.50
CA GLY A 79 -20.73 -7.75 -6.22
C GLY A 79 -22.09 -8.15 -5.61
N ASN A 80 -22.11 -8.90 -4.51
CA ASN A 80 -23.36 -9.43 -3.93
C ASN A 80 -23.46 -9.37 -2.40
N GLU A 81 -22.37 -9.11 -1.68
CA GLU A 81 -22.37 -9.02 -0.23
C GLU A 81 -22.12 -7.59 0.21
N LEU A 82 -23.11 -6.94 0.83
CA LEU A 82 -22.98 -5.61 1.40
C LEU A 82 -22.59 -5.73 2.88
N ARG A 83 -21.48 -5.10 3.24
CA ARG A 83 -21.03 -4.92 4.65
C ARG A 83 -20.96 -3.43 4.98
N ILE A 84 -21.32 -3.07 6.22
CA ILE A 84 -21.25 -1.70 6.70
C ILE A 84 -20.46 -1.68 8.00
N PHE A 85 -19.44 -0.81 8.06
CA PHE A 85 -18.59 -0.63 9.21
C PHE A 85 -18.64 0.82 9.66
N ARG A 86 -18.76 1.06 10.97
CA ARG A 86 -18.71 2.41 11.55
C ARG A 86 -17.31 2.74 12.03
N LEU A 87 -16.79 3.88 11.59
CA LEU A 87 -15.57 4.48 12.07
C LEU A 87 -15.90 5.75 12.85
N GLN A 88 -15.47 5.78 14.10
CA GLN A 88 -15.55 6.97 14.92
C GLN A 88 -14.35 7.85 14.69
N ARG A 89 -14.51 9.15 14.86
CA ARG A 89 -13.43 10.12 14.80
C ARG A 89 -12.40 9.81 15.89
N ASP A 90 -11.14 9.69 15.49
CA ASP A 90 -9.99 9.47 16.38
C ASP A 90 -9.07 10.69 16.28
N GLU A 91 -9.10 11.54 17.31
CA GLU A 91 -8.32 12.78 17.33
C GLU A 91 -6.82 12.51 17.32
N ALA A 92 -6.33 11.51 18.05
CA ALA A 92 -4.92 11.19 18.10
C ALA A 92 -4.40 10.70 16.74
N LEU A 93 -5.18 9.90 16.04
CA LEU A 93 -4.85 9.47 14.67
C LEU A 93 -4.92 10.63 13.68
N ILE A 94 -5.92 11.50 13.80
CA ILE A 94 -6.08 12.69 12.95
C ILE A 94 -4.92 13.66 13.14
N GLU A 95 -4.51 13.96 14.36
CA GLU A 95 -3.35 14.84 14.63
C GLU A 95 -2.06 14.31 13.98
N ARG A 96 -1.83 13.01 14.08
CA ARG A 96 -0.67 12.37 13.44
C ARG A 96 -0.77 12.42 11.91
N LEU A 97 -1.96 12.18 11.36
CA LEU A 97 -2.22 12.23 9.92
C LEU A 97 -1.98 13.63 9.37
N ILE A 98 -2.52 14.66 10.03
CA ILE A 98 -2.29 16.07 9.65
C ILE A 98 -0.80 16.42 9.65
N ALA A 99 -0.04 15.95 10.66
CA ALA A 99 1.40 16.21 10.73
C ALA A 99 2.16 15.59 9.53
N LEU A 100 1.85 14.34 9.18
CA LEU A 100 2.46 13.66 8.04
C LEU A 100 2.04 14.28 6.69
N GLU A 101 0.78 14.63 6.54
CA GLU A 101 0.26 15.30 5.34
C GLU A 101 0.88 16.70 5.17
N ALA A 102 1.08 17.45 6.27
CA ALA A 102 1.74 18.76 6.24
C ALA A 102 3.22 18.64 5.87
N GLU A 103 3.90 17.58 6.32
CA GLU A 103 5.27 17.29 5.89
C GLU A 103 5.35 17.01 4.39
N PHE A 104 4.42 16.19 3.89
CA PHE A 104 4.33 15.92 2.45
C PHE A 104 3.99 17.19 1.65
N TRP A 105 3.07 18.02 2.17
CA TRP A 105 2.64 19.24 1.48
C TRP A 105 3.78 20.25 1.28
N ARG A 106 4.77 20.28 2.18
CA ARG A 106 5.97 21.11 2.00
C ARG A 106 6.73 20.77 0.72
N TYR A 107 6.82 19.49 0.34
CA TYR A 107 7.43 19.11 -0.94
C TYR A 107 6.69 19.70 -2.13
N VAL A 108 5.35 19.81 -2.04
CA VAL A 108 4.52 20.44 -3.08
C VAL A 108 4.77 21.95 -3.15
N GLU A 109 4.86 22.61 -1.98
CA GLU A 109 5.11 24.06 -1.91
C GLU A 109 6.53 24.44 -2.38
N ASP A 110 7.52 23.60 -2.05
CA ASP A 110 8.91 23.80 -2.40
C ASP A 110 9.25 23.32 -3.83
N ASP A 111 8.29 22.75 -4.56
CA ASP A 111 8.47 22.11 -5.87
C ASP A 111 9.64 21.10 -5.87
N THR A 112 9.74 20.32 -4.80
CA THR A 112 10.83 19.39 -4.54
C THR A 112 10.26 17.97 -4.40
N PRO A 113 10.79 16.96 -5.11
CA PRO A 113 10.35 15.59 -4.93
C PRO A 113 10.62 15.09 -3.51
N PRO A 114 9.70 14.33 -2.89
CA PRO A 114 9.98 13.68 -1.61
C PRO A 114 11.13 12.67 -1.78
N PRO A 115 11.86 12.34 -0.69
CA PRO A 115 12.88 11.29 -0.73
C PRO A 115 12.29 9.98 -1.24
N ALA A 116 13.01 9.32 -2.15
CA ALA A 116 12.58 8.04 -2.68
C ALA A 116 12.63 6.96 -1.58
N ASP A 117 11.53 6.26 -1.39
CA ASP A 117 11.44 5.09 -0.54
C ASP A 117 11.51 3.78 -1.36
N ALA A 118 11.37 2.62 -0.72
CA ALA A 118 11.41 1.31 -1.39
C ALA A 118 10.06 0.90 -2.02
N SER A 119 9.10 1.84 -2.18
CA SER A 119 7.79 1.52 -2.74
C SER A 119 7.78 1.43 -4.27
N ASP A 120 6.87 0.62 -4.81
CA ASP A 120 6.63 0.56 -6.26
C ASP A 120 6.19 1.93 -6.82
N SER A 121 5.61 2.80 -6.01
CA SER A 121 5.21 4.15 -6.40
C SER A 121 6.42 5.08 -6.58
N ALA A 122 7.40 5.00 -5.68
CA ALA A 122 8.65 5.74 -5.81
C ALA A 122 9.45 5.26 -7.04
N GLU A 123 9.52 3.95 -7.27
CA GLU A 123 10.16 3.41 -8.48
C GLU A 123 9.51 3.93 -9.77
N ARG A 124 8.16 3.93 -9.83
CA ARG A 124 7.43 4.49 -10.99
C ARG A 124 7.65 5.99 -11.15
N ALA A 125 7.69 6.75 -10.05
CA ALA A 125 7.94 8.18 -10.08
C ALA A 125 9.34 8.48 -10.63
N LEU A 126 10.38 7.77 -10.17
CA LEU A 126 11.74 7.92 -10.68
C LEU A 126 11.86 7.58 -12.16
N ARG A 127 11.19 6.53 -12.63
CA ARG A 127 11.16 6.20 -14.08
C ARG A 127 10.46 7.26 -14.90
N ASN A 128 9.46 7.94 -14.37
CA ASN A 128 8.76 9.02 -15.08
C ASN A 128 9.55 10.33 -15.06
N LEU A 129 10.27 10.62 -13.99
CA LEU A 129 11.14 11.80 -13.88
C LEU A 129 12.38 11.68 -14.77
N TYR A 130 12.90 10.45 -14.90
CA TYR A 130 14.14 10.16 -15.67
C TYR A 130 13.86 9.05 -16.70
N PRO A 131 13.07 9.34 -17.76
CA PRO A 131 12.66 8.32 -18.74
C PRO A 131 13.81 7.84 -19.63
N ASP A 132 14.80 8.69 -19.86
CA ASP A 132 15.93 8.42 -20.74
C ASP A 132 17.27 8.66 -20.02
N ASP A 133 18.34 7.98 -20.45
CA ASP A 133 19.70 8.25 -20.03
C ASP A 133 20.41 9.18 -21.04
N ASP A 134 21.21 10.10 -20.57
CA ASP A 134 22.01 11.01 -21.39
C ASP A 134 23.43 10.47 -21.68
N ARG A 135 23.72 9.25 -21.23
CA ARG A 135 25.00 8.56 -21.35
C ARG A 135 26.20 9.29 -20.72
N GLN A 136 25.94 10.24 -19.82
CA GLN A 136 27.00 10.90 -19.07
C GLN A 136 27.41 10.06 -17.88
N VAL A 137 28.67 10.24 -17.47
CA VAL A 137 29.20 9.65 -16.23
C VAL A 137 29.20 10.74 -15.18
N LEU A 138 28.44 10.49 -14.12
CA LEU A 138 28.41 11.37 -12.95
C LEU A 138 29.32 10.81 -11.87
N ASP A 139 30.29 11.60 -11.43
CA ASP A 139 31.14 11.26 -10.29
C ASP A 139 30.47 11.71 -8.99
N LEU A 140 30.16 10.75 -8.13
CA LEU A 140 29.52 10.96 -6.83
C LEU A 140 30.46 10.64 -5.65
N SER A 141 31.76 10.42 -5.92
CA SER A 141 32.75 10.03 -4.90
C SER A 141 32.95 11.08 -3.80
N ASP A 142 32.66 12.33 -4.08
CA ASP A 142 32.76 13.44 -3.11
C ASP A 142 31.47 13.65 -2.27
N GLN A 143 30.48 12.75 -2.42
CA GLN A 143 29.20 12.81 -1.68
C GLN A 143 29.13 11.66 -0.65
N PRO A 144 29.53 11.90 0.63
CA PRO A 144 29.68 10.83 1.64
C PRO A 144 28.40 10.01 1.85
N GLU A 145 27.23 10.67 1.83
CA GLU A 145 25.93 10.00 2.02
C GLU A 145 25.61 9.02 0.89
N LEU A 146 25.96 9.36 -0.36
CA LEU A 146 25.75 8.49 -1.51
C LEU A 146 26.79 7.38 -1.60
N VAL A 147 28.03 7.64 -1.14
CA VAL A 147 29.05 6.61 -1.00
C VAL A 147 28.63 5.57 0.04
N ASP A 148 28.15 5.99 1.22
CA ASP A 148 27.63 5.11 2.25
C ASP A 148 26.41 4.29 1.74
N ALA A 149 25.46 4.93 1.06
CA ALA A 149 24.32 4.25 0.45
C ALA A 149 24.76 3.19 -0.59
N PHE A 150 25.78 3.48 -1.38
CA PHE A 150 26.34 2.54 -2.35
C PHE A 150 27.00 1.32 -1.65
N GLU A 151 27.77 1.55 -0.58
CA GLU A 151 28.38 0.48 0.22
C GLU A 151 27.33 -0.40 0.88
N GLN A 152 26.28 0.21 1.47
CA GLN A 152 25.14 -0.53 2.04
C GLN A 152 24.40 -1.35 0.98
N LEU A 153 24.20 -0.80 -0.22
CA LEU A 153 23.57 -1.54 -1.34
C LEU A 153 24.42 -2.74 -1.74
N GLN A 154 25.74 -2.60 -1.82
CA GLN A 154 26.63 -3.74 -2.12
C GLN A 154 26.55 -4.81 -1.06
N ALA A 155 26.59 -4.44 0.23
CA ALA A 155 26.46 -5.37 1.35
C ALA A 155 25.11 -6.11 1.32
N ALA A 156 24.01 -5.39 1.09
CA ALA A 156 22.68 -5.97 0.97
C ALA A 156 22.57 -6.96 -0.19
N ARG A 157 23.17 -6.65 -1.35
CA ARG A 157 23.24 -7.57 -2.50
C ARG A 157 24.04 -8.83 -2.21
N SER A 158 25.17 -8.72 -1.51
CA SER A 158 25.97 -9.88 -1.09
C SER A 158 25.15 -10.81 -0.17
N ILE A 159 24.47 -10.25 0.84
CA ILE A 159 23.60 -11.02 1.75
C ILE A 159 22.46 -11.69 0.98
N LEU A 160 21.87 -10.99 0.01
CA LEU A 160 20.79 -11.54 -0.81
C LEU A 160 21.28 -12.74 -1.65
N ASP A 161 22.47 -12.64 -2.24
CA ASP A 161 23.04 -13.71 -3.05
C ASP A 161 23.42 -14.92 -2.20
N ASP A 162 24.03 -14.71 -1.03
CA ASP A 162 24.34 -15.77 -0.06
C ASP A 162 23.05 -16.48 0.41
N THR A 163 22.00 -15.70 0.70
CA THR A 163 20.70 -16.23 1.12
C THR A 163 20.03 -17.06 0.03
N LYS A 164 20.10 -16.61 -1.24
CA LYS A 164 19.60 -17.37 -2.39
C LYS A 164 20.34 -18.69 -2.59
N GLN A 165 21.67 -18.69 -2.41
CA GLN A 165 22.46 -19.92 -2.50
C GLN A 165 22.09 -20.90 -1.39
N GLN A 166 21.92 -20.39 -0.16
CA GLN A 166 21.48 -21.21 0.98
C GLN A 166 20.07 -21.80 0.75
N GLU A 167 19.12 -20.98 0.28
CA GLU A 167 17.77 -21.45 -0.09
C GLU A 167 17.84 -22.58 -1.14
N ALA A 168 18.63 -22.37 -2.21
CA ALA A 168 18.79 -23.36 -3.26
C ALA A 168 19.38 -24.67 -2.72
N GLN A 169 20.39 -24.58 -1.86
CA GLN A 169 20.99 -25.76 -1.23
C GLN A 169 19.99 -26.56 -0.39
N LEU A 170 19.23 -25.85 0.48
CA LEU A 170 18.19 -26.47 1.32
C LEU A 170 17.09 -27.10 0.46
N LYS A 171 16.65 -26.40 -0.58
CA LYS A 171 15.68 -26.91 -1.55
C LYS A 171 16.17 -28.19 -2.24
N HIS A 172 17.42 -28.22 -2.69
CA HIS A 172 18.00 -29.39 -3.32
C HIS A 172 18.14 -30.59 -2.34
N GLN A 173 18.48 -30.32 -1.08
CA GLN A 173 18.51 -31.37 -0.04
C GLN A 173 17.12 -32.00 0.16
N LEU A 174 16.10 -31.18 0.25
CA LEU A 174 14.70 -31.62 0.39
C LEU A 174 14.23 -32.39 -0.86
N GLN A 175 14.53 -31.90 -2.06
CA GLN A 175 14.22 -32.59 -3.31
C GLN A 175 14.93 -33.94 -3.43
N GLN A 176 16.18 -34.00 -3.00
CA GLN A 176 16.93 -35.26 -2.97
C GLN A 176 16.32 -36.28 -2.01
N ALA A 177 15.88 -35.83 -0.82
CA ALA A 177 15.20 -36.68 0.15
C ALA A 177 13.82 -37.14 -0.36
N MET A 178 13.10 -36.29 -1.10
CA MET A 178 11.81 -36.63 -1.70
C MET A 178 11.91 -37.69 -2.81
N GLY A 179 13.00 -37.72 -3.53
CA GLY A 179 13.19 -38.66 -4.64
C GLY A 179 12.08 -38.52 -5.70
N THR A 180 11.27 -39.58 -5.85
CA THR A 180 10.14 -39.59 -6.80
C THR A 180 8.81 -39.10 -6.19
N ALA A 181 8.78 -38.77 -4.89
CA ALA A 181 7.58 -38.30 -4.24
C ALA A 181 7.19 -36.89 -4.72
N SER A 182 5.89 -36.65 -4.93
CA SER A 182 5.37 -35.36 -5.34
C SER A 182 5.07 -34.42 -4.17
N GLU A 183 5.07 -34.93 -2.94
CA GLU A 183 4.76 -34.18 -1.72
C GLU A 183 5.54 -34.74 -0.54
N ALA A 184 6.03 -33.85 0.34
CA ALA A 184 6.61 -34.17 1.64
C ALA A 184 5.90 -33.39 2.73
N LEU A 185 5.61 -34.04 3.86
CA LEU A 185 4.93 -33.46 5.03
C LEU A 185 5.94 -33.14 6.12
N PHE A 186 5.75 -32.01 6.79
CA PHE A 186 6.50 -31.54 7.94
C PHE A 186 5.52 -31.15 9.06
N PRO A 187 5.97 -31.04 10.31
CA PRO A 187 5.08 -30.69 11.43
C PRO A 187 4.26 -29.41 11.17
N ASP A 188 4.89 -28.40 10.56
CA ASP A 188 4.30 -27.08 10.36
C ASP A 188 3.95 -26.77 8.89
N GLY A 189 3.98 -27.79 8.00
CA GLY A 189 3.68 -27.52 6.59
C GLY A 189 3.95 -28.68 5.66
N ARG A 190 3.93 -28.38 4.37
CA ARG A 190 4.21 -29.36 3.30
C ARG A 190 4.97 -28.71 2.15
N ILE A 191 5.77 -29.51 1.47
CA ILE A 191 6.42 -29.13 0.22
C ILE A 191 5.86 -29.99 -0.90
N THR A 192 5.53 -29.35 -2.03
CA THR A 192 5.13 -30.04 -3.25
C THR A 192 6.21 -29.84 -4.32
N TRP A 193 6.62 -30.96 -4.94
CA TRP A 193 7.54 -30.97 -6.06
C TRP A 193 6.98 -31.83 -7.17
N LYS A 194 6.14 -31.21 -8.02
CA LYS A 194 5.46 -31.86 -9.13
C LYS A 194 6.22 -31.60 -10.44
N LYS A 195 6.24 -32.60 -11.32
CA LYS A 195 6.74 -32.44 -12.69
C LYS A 195 5.78 -31.49 -13.44
N SER A 196 6.32 -30.40 -13.98
CA SER A 196 5.58 -29.52 -14.87
C SER A 196 5.38 -30.25 -16.21
N THR A 197 4.14 -30.35 -16.67
CA THR A 197 3.83 -30.76 -18.03
C THR A 197 4.00 -29.54 -18.92
N ASP A 198 5.10 -29.48 -19.67
CA ASP A 198 5.25 -28.53 -20.77
C ASP A 198 4.22 -28.91 -21.85
N THR A 199 3.20 -28.10 -21.98
CA THR A 199 2.30 -28.15 -23.14
C THR A 199 3.07 -27.51 -24.30
N ARG A 200 3.74 -28.34 -25.12
CA ARG A 200 4.21 -27.89 -26.42
C ARG A 200 2.97 -27.68 -27.29
N THR A 201 2.66 -26.43 -27.59
CA THR A 201 1.82 -26.09 -28.75
C THR A 201 2.64 -26.46 -29.98
N VAL A 202 2.20 -27.44 -30.74
CA VAL A 202 2.71 -27.72 -32.08
C VAL A 202 1.86 -26.86 -32.99
N ASP A 203 2.50 -25.86 -33.65
CA ASP A 203 1.91 -25.13 -34.76
C ASP A 203 1.73 -26.03 -36.00
#